data_66c72bd84088c036402a160202ba3927
#
_entry.id   66c72bd84088c036402a160202ba3927
#
_cell.length_a   1.000
_cell.length_b   1.000
_cell.length_c   1.000
_cell.angle_alpha   90.00
_cell.angle_beta   90.00
_cell.angle_gamma   90.00
#
_symmetry.space_group_name_H-M   'P 1'
#
loop_
_entity.id
_entity.type
_entity.pdbx_description
1 polymer ?
#
loop_
_entity_poly.entity_id
_entity_poly.type
_entity_poly.pdbx_seq_one_letter_code
_entity_poly.pdbx_strand_id
1 'polypeptide(L)'
;MSPEAQYRDSAGKVLADYPRPSVAVDTAVLTISKEGALSVLLTLTNDAVRGGTAEWRLPGTFLHPGETLATAVLRSLREKAGVEGLAPRQLHVFDDPTRDDRGWVLSVAHFDVVRVTRLAASERAQLVPIDALPPLTYDHAAIVSYAVEALRADYQRMPDPAELLEQPFTMRELRALHESIAGERLLPDTFRRSVLPQLTPTGEYARAGRGRPAELYIRARQESER
;
A
#
# COMPACT_ATOMS: atom_id res chain seq x y z
N MET A 1 -26.80 27.56 -31.07
CA MET A 1 -25.68 27.18 -30.20
C MET A 1 -24.39 27.58 -30.91
N SER A 2 -23.68 28.61 -30.42
CA SER A 2 -22.37 29.04 -31.00
C SER A 2 -21.37 27.88 -30.77
N PRO A 3 -20.52 27.53 -31.76
CA PRO A 3 -19.46 26.57 -31.53
C PRO A 3 -18.52 27.15 -30.47
N GLU A 4 -18.38 26.48 -29.34
CA GLU A 4 -17.35 26.82 -28.37
C GLU A 4 -16.01 26.88 -29.10
N ALA A 5 -15.34 28.03 -29.00
CA ALA A 5 -14.03 28.25 -29.61
C ALA A 5 -13.06 27.26 -28.95
N GLN A 6 -12.77 26.16 -29.67
CA GLN A 6 -11.88 25.10 -29.17
C GLN A 6 -10.48 25.70 -29.04
N TYR A 7 -9.94 25.71 -27.79
CA TYR A 7 -8.59 26.22 -27.52
C TYR A 7 -7.57 25.48 -28.39
N ARG A 8 -6.68 26.24 -29.02
CA ARG A 8 -5.55 25.74 -29.81
C ARG A 8 -4.25 26.22 -29.16
N ASP A 9 -3.26 25.33 -29.12
CA ASP A 9 -1.93 25.66 -28.64
C ASP A 9 -1.14 26.54 -29.66
N SER A 10 0.12 26.84 -29.32
CA SER A 10 1.02 27.64 -30.19
C SER A 10 1.34 26.97 -31.52
N ALA A 11 1.13 25.67 -31.67
CA ALA A 11 1.27 24.91 -32.92
C ALA A 11 -0.06 24.78 -33.70
N GLY A 12 -1.13 25.43 -33.23
CA GLY A 12 -2.47 25.37 -33.82
C GLY A 12 -3.24 24.09 -33.59
N LYS A 13 -2.74 23.20 -32.71
CA LYS A 13 -3.34 21.91 -32.38
C LYS A 13 -4.40 22.03 -31.30
N VAL A 14 -5.43 21.21 -31.38
CA VAL A 14 -6.36 20.98 -30.28
C VAL A 14 -5.92 19.78 -29.44
N LEU A 15 -6.41 19.65 -28.22
CA LEU A 15 -6.03 18.56 -27.32
C LEU A 15 -6.30 17.16 -27.93
N ALA A 16 -7.30 17.02 -28.79
CA ALA A 16 -7.61 15.77 -29.47
C ALA A 16 -6.55 15.33 -30.50
N ASP A 17 -5.71 16.28 -30.99
CA ASP A 17 -4.65 15.99 -31.97
C ASP A 17 -3.42 15.31 -31.35
N TYR A 18 -3.36 15.25 -30.02
CA TYR A 18 -2.26 14.59 -29.31
C TYR A 18 -2.59 13.13 -29.00
N PRO A 19 -1.66 12.21 -29.27
CA PRO A 19 -1.80 10.82 -28.80
C PRO A 19 -1.99 10.78 -27.29
N ARG A 20 -2.82 9.86 -26.81
CA ARG A 20 -3.15 9.73 -25.39
C ARG A 20 -2.86 8.33 -24.91
N PRO A 21 -2.08 8.17 -23.81
CA PRO A 21 -1.98 6.88 -23.17
C PRO A 21 -3.31 6.51 -22.52
N SER A 22 -3.55 5.22 -22.35
CA SER A 22 -4.51 4.74 -21.37
C SER A 22 -3.92 4.96 -19.97
N VAL A 23 -4.75 5.41 -19.03
CA VAL A 23 -4.32 5.61 -17.65
C VAL A 23 -4.90 4.52 -16.78
N ALA A 24 -4.03 3.79 -16.10
CA ALA A 24 -4.37 2.79 -15.11
C ALA A 24 -4.04 3.29 -13.69
N VAL A 25 -4.65 2.66 -12.70
CA VAL A 25 -4.24 2.73 -11.30
C VAL A 25 -3.97 1.31 -10.82
N ASP A 26 -2.87 1.12 -10.10
CA ASP A 26 -2.52 -0.12 -9.42
C ASP A 26 -2.25 0.18 -7.95
N THR A 27 -2.71 -0.69 -7.04
CA THR A 27 -2.65 -0.39 -5.61
C THR A 27 -1.96 -1.51 -4.84
N ALA A 28 -0.84 -1.20 -4.18
CA ALA A 28 -0.18 -2.08 -3.23
C ALA A 28 -0.78 -1.88 -1.83
N VAL A 29 -1.58 -2.82 -1.35
CA VAL A 29 -2.07 -2.82 0.03
C VAL A 29 -1.17 -3.73 0.86
N LEU A 30 -0.41 -3.12 1.77
CA LEU A 30 0.54 -3.80 2.64
C LEU A 30 -0.07 -4.05 4.03
N THR A 31 0.34 -5.14 4.65
CA THR A 31 -0.04 -5.49 6.03
C THR A 31 1.02 -6.38 6.67
N ILE A 32 0.96 -6.52 8.00
CA ILE A 32 1.64 -7.62 8.68
C ILE A 32 0.64 -8.75 8.86
N SER A 33 0.97 -9.92 8.32
CA SER A 33 0.12 -11.11 8.43
C SER A 33 0.03 -11.59 9.89
N LYS A 34 -0.88 -12.54 10.17
CA LYS A 34 -1.01 -13.12 11.51
C LYS A 34 0.25 -13.86 11.95
N GLU A 35 1.04 -14.35 11.01
CA GLU A 35 2.32 -15.02 11.20
C GLU A 35 3.48 -14.05 11.40
N GLY A 36 3.22 -12.72 11.30
CA GLY A 36 4.22 -11.67 11.48
C GLY A 36 5.02 -11.33 10.22
N ALA A 37 4.63 -11.81 9.05
CA ALA A 37 5.31 -11.51 7.80
C ALA A 37 4.74 -10.24 7.13
N LEU A 38 5.61 -9.36 6.64
CA LEU A 38 5.19 -8.26 5.76
C LEU A 38 4.64 -8.86 4.46
N SER A 39 3.40 -8.52 4.16
CA SER A 39 2.64 -9.14 3.06
C SER A 39 1.93 -8.08 2.23
N VAL A 40 1.67 -8.40 0.98
CA VAL A 40 0.89 -7.59 0.05
C VAL A 40 -0.38 -8.33 -0.39
N LEU A 41 -1.46 -7.57 -0.60
CA LEU A 41 -2.70 -8.10 -1.12
C LEU A 41 -2.60 -8.23 -2.64
N LEU A 42 -2.69 -9.45 -3.14
CA LEU A 42 -2.73 -9.77 -4.56
C LEU A 42 -4.11 -10.28 -4.96
N THR A 43 -4.48 -10.06 -6.21
CA THR A 43 -5.69 -10.58 -6.82
C THR A 43 -5.35 -11.57 -7.93
N LEU A 44 -6.15 -12.63 -8.04
CA LEU A 44 -6.02 -13.62 -9.09
C LEU A 44 -6.94 -13.23 -10.26
N THR A 45 -6.39 -13.10 -11.45
CA THR A 45 -7.19 -12.88 -12.66
C THR A 45 -7.75 -14.19 -13.18
N ASN A 46 -9.07 -14.26 -13.31
CA ASN A 46 -9.72 -15.36 -14.01
C ASN A 46 -9.77 -15.06 -15.53
N ASP A 47 -8.61 -15.04 -16.20
CA ASP A 47 -8.58 -15.03 -17.68
C ASP A 47 -8.90 -16.41 -18.29
N ALA A 48 -9.44 -17.33 -17.48
CA ALA A 48 -9.97 -18.63 -17.95
C ALA A 48 -10.98 -18.51 -19.09
N VAL A 49 -11.66 -17.36 -19.20
CA VAL A 49 -12.57 -17.05 -20.34
C VAL A 49 -11.82 -16.86 -21.66
N ARG A 50 -10.51 -16.59 -21.64
CA ARG A 50 -9.64 -16.43 -22.81
C ARG A 50 -8.61 -17.54 -23.00
N GLY A 51 -8.70 -18.62 -22.20
CA GLY A 51 -7.75 -19.75 -22.27
C GLY A 51 -6.38 -19.42 -21.67
N GLY A 52 -6.25 -18.31 -20.93
CA GLY A 52 -5.03 -17.93 -20.22
C GLY A 52 -4.89 -18.60 -18.86
N THR A 53 -3.65 -18.74 -18.39
CA THR A 53 -3.34 -19.15 -17.03
C THR A 53 -3.76 -18.05 -16.06
N ALA A 54 -4.26 -18.45 -14.88
CA ALA A 54 -4.55 -17.51 -13.82
C ALA A 54 -3.25 -16.80 -13.36
N GLU A 55 -3.25 -15.48 -13.33
CA GLU A 55 -2.07 -14.67 -13.01
C GLU A 55 -2.32 -13.80 -11.79
N TRP A 56 -1.29 -13.68 -10.95
CA TRP A 56 -1.31 -12.81 -9.79
C TRP A 56 -1.00 -11.36 -10.16
N ARG A 57 -1.80 -10.43 -9.64
CA ARG A 57 -1.69 -9.00 -9.90
C ARG A 57 -2.00 -8.18 -8.66
N LEU A 58 -1.55 -6.94 -8.64
CA LEU A 58 -2.10 -5.94 -7.74
C LEU A 58 -3.56 -5.62 -8.14
N PRO A 59 -4.43 -5.26 -7.20
CA PRO A 59 -5.70 -4.62 -7.52
C PRO A 59 -5.46 -3.38 -8.37
N GLY A 60 -5.90 -3.41 -9.62
CA GLY A 60 -5.68 -2.33 -10.58
C GLY A 60 -6.80 -2.24 -11.60
N THR A 61 -6.99 -1.08 -12.21
CA THR A 61 -8.02 -0.85 -13.22
C THR A 61 -7.67 0.34 -14.10
N PHE A 62 -8.28 0.43 -15.27
CA PHE A 62 -8.23 1.64 -16.09
C PHE A 62 -9.17 2.71 -15.55
N LEU A 63 -8.77 3.97 -15.74
CA LEU A 63 -9.57 5.14 -15.43
C LEU A 63 -10.75 5.23 -16.42
N HIS A 64 -11.94 5.52 -15.93
CA HIS A 64 -13.11 5.79 -16.75
C HIS A 64 -13.26 7.28 -17.05
N PRO A 65 -13.94 7.66 -18.16
CA PRO A 65 -14.24 9.06 -18.43
C PRO A 65 -15.01 9.73 -17.29
N GLY A 66 -14.49 10.88 -16.80
CA GLY A 66 -15.09 11.61 -15.69
C GLY A 66 -14.76 11.06 -14.30
N GLU A 67 -13.98 9.99 -14.20
CA GLU A 67 -13.54 9.39 -12.93
C GLU A 67 -12.23 10.02 -12.46
N THR A 68 -12.08 10.22 -11.15
CA THR A 68 -10.80 10.61 -10.54
C THR A 68 -9.93 9.37 -10.28
N LEU A 69 -8.61 9.55 -10.14
CA LEU A 69 -7.70 8.46 -9.75
C LEU A 69 -8.14 7.82 -8.43
N ALA A 70 -8.49 8.63 -7.43
CA ALA A 70 -8.94 8.13 -6.12
C ALA A 70 -10.20 7.27 -6.25
N THR A 71 -11.17 7.68 -7.08
CA THR A 71 -12.39 6.89 -7.32
C THR A 71 -12.06 5.57 -7.99
N ALA A 72 -11.19 5.56 -9.01
CA ALA A 72 -10.76 4.36 -9.71
C ALA A 72 -10.05 3.37 -8.77
N VAL A 73 -9.15 3.88 -7.89
CA VAL A 73 -8.46 3.09 -6.86
C VAL A 73 -9.47 2.39 -5.95
N LEU A 74 -10.40 3.15 -5.36
CA LEU A 74 -11.39 2.58 -4.43
C LEU A 74 -12.34 1.59 -5.14
N ARG A 75 -12.72 1.87 -6.37
CA ARG A 75 -13.51 0.95 -7.20
C ARG A 75 -12.76 -0.36 -7.44
N SER A 76 -11.47 -0.27 -7.81
CA SER A 76 -10.65 -1.45 -8.04
C SER A 76 -10.52 -2.33 -6.79
N LEU A 77 -10.24 -1.73 -5.64
CA LEU A 77 -10.14 -2.42 -4.36
C LEU A 77 -11.43 -3.15 -3.99
N ARG A 78 -12.57 -2.45 -4.12
CA ARG A 78 -13.88 -3.04 -3.85
C ARG A 78 -14.22 -4.19 -4.80
N GLU A 79 -14.08 -4.00 -6.10
CA GLU A 79 -14.54 -4.95 -7.11
C GLU A 79 -13.62 -6.18 -7.23
N LYS A 80 -12.29 -5.99 -7.08
CA LYS A 80 -11.31 -7.05 -7.29
C LYS A 80 -10.87 -7.74 -6.01
N ALA A 81 -10.78 -6.99 -4.91
CA ALA A 81 -10.29 -7.51 -3.64
C ALA A 81 -11.37 -7.60 -2.54
N GLY A 82 -12.55 -7.01 -2.73
CA GLY A 82 -13.59 -6.95 -1.70
C GLY A 82 -13.22 -6.06 -0.52
N VAL A 83 -12.33 -5.08 -0.72
CA VAL A 83 -11.80 -4.22 0.34
C VAL A 83 -12.36 -2.82 0.21
N GLU A 84 -12.88 -2.28 1.31
CA GLU A 84 -13.47 -0.94 1.38
C GLU A 84 -12.89 -0.13 2.56
N GLY A 85 -13.15 1.17 2.54
CA GLY A 85 -12.79 2.08 3.63
C GLY A 85 -11.28 2.30 3.80
N LEU A 86 -10.50 2.04 2.76
CA LEU A 86 -9.07 2.39 2.70
C LEU A 86 -8.89 3.83 2.20
N ALA A 87 -7.70 4.39 2.43
CA ALA A 87 -7.30 5.71 1.98
C ALA A 87 -5.92 5.68 1.30
N PRO A 88 -5.78 4.94 0.18
CA PRO A 88 -4.49 4.80 -0.48
C PRO A 88 -3.94 6.16 -0.93
N ARG A 89 -2.66 6.37 -0.69
CA ARG A 89 -1.92 7.55 -1.17
C ARG A 89 -1.18 7.23 -2.46
N GLN A 90 -1.04 8.21 -3.33
CA GLN A 90 -0.24 8.08 -4.55
C GLN A 90 1.22 7.76 -4.18
N LEU A 91 1.80 6.82 -4.91
CA LEU A 91 3.15 6.34 -4.70
C LEU A 91 4.09 6.88 -5.79
N HIS A 92 3.87 6.46 -7.02
CA HIS A 92 4.72 6.78 -8.15
C HIS A 92 3.95 6.64 -9.46
N VAL A 93 4.44 7.25 -10.54
CA VAL A 93 3.92 7.04 -11.90
C VAL A 93 4.88 6.11 -12.64
N PHE A 94 4.36 5.00 -13.11
CA PHE A 94 5.07 4.04 -13.95
C PHE A 94 4.72 4.34 -15.41
N ASP A 95 5.69 4.83 -16.15
CA ASP A 95 5.49 5.43 -17.48
C ASP A 95 6.37 4.82 -18.57
N ASP A 96 7.04 3.69 -18.30
CA ASP A 96 7.79 2.97 -19.33
C ASP A 96 6.86 2.64 -20.51
N PRO A 97 7.18 3.06 -21.75
CA PRO A 97 6.33 2.83 -22.90
C PRO A 97 6.07 1.36 -23.21
N THR A 98 6.90 0.46 -22.69
CA THR A 98 6.84 -0.99 -22.90
C THR A 98 6.27 -1.76 -21.72
N ARG A 99 5.83 -1.06 -20.64
CA ARG A 99 5.32 -1.68 -19.41
C ARG A 99 4.10 -2.59 -19.61
N ASP A 100 3.33 -2.36 -20.65
CA ASP A 100 2.11 -3.10 -20.96
C ASP A 100 2.12 -3.51 -22.45
N ASP A 101 2.03 -4.79 -22.72
CA ASP A 101 2.05 -5.36 -24.07
C ASP A 101 0.78 -5.04 -24.90
N ARG A 102 -0.27 -4.54 -24.24
CA ARG A 102 -1.52 -4.14 -24.89
C ARG A 102 -1.45 -2.76 -25.54
N GLY A 103 -0.44 -1.96 -25.23
CA GLY A 103 -0.23 -0.64 -25.82
C GLY A 103 0.33 0.41 -24.85
N TRP A 104 0.23 1.67 -25.22
CA TRP A 104 0.75 2.77 -24.41
C TRP A 104 -0.13 3.03 -23.19
N VAL A 105 0.38 2.62 -22.02
CA VAL A 105 -0.30 2.71 -20.73
C VAL A 105 0.59 3.40 -19.72
N LEU A 106 0.04 4.35 -18.96
CA LEU A 106 0.63 4.88 -17.73
C LEU A 106 -0.09 4.24 -16.54
N SER A 107 0.64 3.85 -15.51
CA SER A 107 0.03 3.49 -14.22
C SER A 107 0.39 4.49 -13.15
N VAL A 108 -0.62 5.07 -12.52
CA VAL A 108 -0.48 5.86 -11.31
C VAL A 108 -0.62 4.91 -10.12
N ALA A 109 0.52 4.42 -9.63
CA ALA A 109 0.55 3.50 -8.51
C ALA A 109 0.17 4.19 -7.20
N HIS A 110 -0.60 3.47 -6.38
CA HIS A 110 -1.01 3.88 -5.04
C HIS A 110 -0.61 2.81 -4.03
N PHE A 111 -0.51 3.18 -2.75
CA PHE A 111 -0.36 2.20 -1.69
C PHE A 111 -1.08 2.62 -0.41
N ASP A 112 -1.41 1.63 0.38
CA ASP A 112 -1.94 1.78 1.73
C ASP A 112 -1.35 0.71 2.63
N VAL A 113 -1.29 0.99 3.94
CA VAL A 113 -0.77 0.08 4.94
C VAL A 113 -1.80 -0.04 6.04
N VAL A 114 -2.34 -1.24 6.21
CA VAL A 114 -3.49 -1.44 7.10
C VAL A 114 -3.32 -2.68 7.96
N ARG A 115 -4.02 -2.72 9.09
CA ARG A 115 -4.11 -3.93 9.91
C ARG A 115 -4.73 -5.08 9.12
N VAL A 116 -4.22 -6.28 9.30
CA VAL A 116 -4.75 -7.49 8.64
C VAL A 116 -6.25 -7.70 8.92
N THR A 117 -6.75 -7.23 10.06
CA THR A 117 -8.18 -7.31 10.42
C THR A 117 -9.10 -6.48 9.52
N ARG A 118 -8.55 -5.51 8.78
CA ARG A 118 -9.30 -4.73 7.80
C ARG A 118 -9.40 -5.40 6.43
N LEU A 119 -8.65 -6.47 6.23
CA LEU A 119 -8.62 -7.22 4.98
C LEU A 119 -9.46 -8.49 5.17
N ALA A 120 -10.66 -8.50 4.61
CA ALA A 120 -11.51 -9.68 4.64
C ALA A 120 -10.90 -10.80 3.78
N ALA A 121 -11.03 -12.03 4.24
CA ALA A 121 -10.70 -13.18 3.41
C ALA A 121 -11.62 -13.20 2.18
N SER A 122 -11.04 -13.32 0.99
CA SER A 122 -11.74 -13.38 -0.29
C SER A 122 -11.17 -14.49 -1.13
N GLU A 123 -12.01 -15.20 -1.87
CA GLU A 123 -11.55 -16.21 -2.83
C GLU A 123 -10.75 -15.59 -4.00
N ARG A 124 -10.92 -14.27 -4.22
CA ARG A 124 -10.29 -13.54 -5.33
C ARG A 124 -9.04 -12.76 -4.93
N ALA A 125 -8.78 -12.64 -3.63
CA ALA A 125 -7.66 -11.88 -3.12
C ALA A 125 -6.95 -12.65 -2.00
N GLN A 126 -5.61 -12.63 -2.04
CA GLN A 126 -4.77 -13.35 -1.10
C GLN A 126 -3.64 -12.45 -0.59
N LEU A 127 -3.32 -12.62 0.68
CA LEU A 127 -2.12 -12.01 1.27
C LEU A 127 -0.92 -12.90 0.95
N VAL A 128 0.09 -12.31 0.33
CA VAL A 128 1.32 -13.00 -0.06
C VAL A 128 2.50 -12.29 0.61
N PRO A 129 3.38 -13.02 1.33
CA PRO A 129 4.60 -12.46 1.89
C PRO A 129 5.47 -11.83 0.79
N ILE A 130 6.07 -10.67 1.06
CA ILE A 130 6.88 -9.95 0.07
C ILE A 130 8.15 -10.69 -0.36
N ASP A 131 8.65 -11.58 0.48
CA ASP A 131 9.81 -12.45 0.23
C ASP A 131 9.46 -13.74 -0.55
N ALA A 132 8.17 -14.00 -0.75
CA ALA A 132 7.65 -15.17 -1.46
C ALA A 132 6.66 -14.79 -2.58
N LEU A 133 6.88 -13.65 -3.22
CA LEU A 133 6.03 -13.18 -4.31
C LEU A 133 6.09 -14.16 -5.49
N PRO A 134 4.94 -14.58 -6.03
CA PRO A 134 4.90 -15.27 -7.31
C PRO A 134 5.32 -14.31 -8.44
N PRO A 135 5.57 -14.81 -9.65
CA PRO A 135 5.68 -13.95 -10.83
C PRO A 135 4.42 -13.08 -10.95
N LEU A 136 4.62 -11.77 -11.01
CA LEU A 136 3.56 -10.79 -11.21
C LEU A 136 3.59 -10.29 -12.65
N THR A 137 2.41 -10.00 -13.20
CA THR A 137 2.31 -9.40 -14.53
C THR A 137 2.76 -7.95 -14.52
N TYR A 138 3.20 -7.47 -15.68
CA TYR A 138 3.66 -6.10 -15.88
C TYR A 138 4.80 -5.73 -14.93
N ASP A 139 4.81 -4.50 -14.48
CA ASP A 139 5.75 -3.95 -13.50
C ASP A 139 5.24 -3.99 -12.06
N HIS A 140 4.24 -4.84 -11.75
CA HIS A 140 3.63 -4.92 -10.42
C HIS A 140 4.64 -5.29 -9.33
N ALA A 141 5.65 -6.10 -9.63
CA ALA A 141 6.72 -6.39 -8.67
C ALA A 141 7.52 -5.13 -8.30
N ALA A 142 7.77 -4.24 -9.27
CA ALA A 142 8.42 -2.96 -9.02
C ALA A 142 7.51 -2.05 -8.15
N ILE A 143 6.21 -2.01 -8.42
CA ILE A 143 5.25 -1.25 -7.59
C ILE A 143 5.29 -1.73 -6.13
N VAL A 144 5.30 -3.05 -5.89
CA VAL A 144 5.44 -3.60 -4.53
C VAL A 144 6.75 -3.16 -3.89
N SER A 145 7.87 -3.21 -4.61
CA SER A 145 9.18 -2.76 -4.09
C SER A 145 9.15 -1.29 -3.67
N TYR A 146 8.61 -0.40 -4.50
CA TYR A 146 8.46 1.02 -4.17
C TYR A 146 7.57 1.23 -2.93
N ALA A 147 6.47 0.47 -2.81
CA ALA A 147 5.58 0.55 -1.65
C ALA A 147 6.27 0.11 -0.36
N VAL A 148 7.08 -0.96 -0.41
CA VAL A 148 7.86 -1.46 0.72
C VAL A 148 8.94 -0.46 1.12
N GLU A 149 9.63 0.17 0.16
CA GLU A 149 10.61 1.22 0.44
C GLU A 149 9.97 2.43 1.11
N ALA A 150 8.80 2.88 0.61
CA ALA A 150 8.06 3.98 1.21
C ALA A 150 7.60 3.64 2.65
N LEU A 151 7.10 2.41 2.87
CA LEU A 151 6.75 1.94 4.21
C LEU A 151 7.95 1.93 5.15
N ARG A 152 9.08 1.39 4.72
CA ARG A 152 10.31 1.36 5.51
C ARG A 152 10.79 2.77 5.87
N ALA A 153 10.73 3.70 4.92
CA ALA A 153 11.09 5.10 5.15
C ALA A 153 10.18 5.77 6.20
N ASP A 154 8.89 5.48 6.20
CA ASP A 154 7.95 5.98 7.21
C ASP A 154 8.27 5.43 8.61
N TYR A 155 8.56 4.12 8.71
CA TYR A 155 8.90 3.46 9.98
C TYR A 155 10.30 3.80 10.50
N GLN A 156 11.18 4.34 9.69
CA GLN A 156 12.44 4.95 10.16
C GLN A 156 12.22 6.28 10.88
N ARG A 157 11.11 6.98 10.58
CA ARG A 157 10.80 8.30 11.14
C ARG A 157 9.88 8.23 12.35
N MET A 158 8.97 7.28 12.37
CA MET A 158 7.89 7.20 13.36
C MET A 158 7.72 5.76 13.89
N PRO A 159 7.33 5.60 15.16
CA PRO A 159 7.23 4.28 15.79
C PRO A 159 6.22 3.33 15.13
N ASP A 160 5.05 3.84 14.71
CA ASP A 160 4.02 3.04 14.06
C ASP A 160 3.04 3.97 13.32
N PRO A 161 3.49 4.58 12.20
CA PRO A 161 2.71 5.59 11.49
C PRO A 161 1.43 5.03 10.84
N ALA A 162 1.42 3.74 10.51
CA ALA A 162 0.26 3.07 9.92
C ALA A 162 -0.70 2.48 10.96
N GLU A 163 -0.43 2.70 12.26
CA GLU A 163 -1.24 2.20 13.37
C GLU A 163 -1.52 0.69 13.32
N LEU A 164 -0.51 -0.09 12.94
CA LEU A 164 -0.63 -1.54 12.81
C LEU A 164 -0.81 -2.24 14.15
N LEU A 165 -0.26 -1.69 15.24
CA LEU A 165 -0.48 -2.18 16.60
C LEU A 165 -1.71 -1.55 17.23
N GLU A 166 -2.47 -2.35 17.97
CA GLU A 166 -3.47 -1.85 18.89
C GLU A 166 -2.80 -1.20 20.10
N GLN A 167 -3.35 -0.10 20.58
CA GLN A 167 -2.87 0.57 21.78
C GLN A 167 -3.68 0.10 23.00
N PRO A 168 -3.04 -0.01 24.18
CA PRO A 168 -1.60 0.16 24.42
C PRO A 168 -0.80 -1.09 23.99
N PHE A 169 0.49 -0.93 23.67
CA PHE A 169 1.40 -2.00 23.26
C PHE A 169 2.70 -2.00 24.06
N THR A 170 3.42 -3.11 24.04
CA THR A 170 4.73 -3.25 24.66
C THR A 170 5.86 -2.85 23.70
N MET A 171 7.02 -2.49 24.23
CA MET A 171 8.23 -2.25 23.43
C MET A 171 8.65 -3.49 22.60
N ARG A 172 8.36 -4.69 23.10
CA ARG A 172 8.64 -5.93 22.39
C ARG A 172 7.76 -6.07 21.14
N GLU A 173 6.47 -5.78 21.25
CA GLU A 173 5.54 -5.83 20.10
C GLU A 173 5.92 -4.79 19.05
N LEU A 174 6.22 -3.56 19.50
CA LEU A 174 6.66 -2.51 18.58
C LEU A 174 7.96 -2.90 17.85
N ARG A 175 8.95 -3.45 18.56
CA ARG A 175 10.19 -3.91 17.93
C ARG A 175 9.92 -5.06 16.95
N ALA A 176 9.08 -6.03 17.29
CA ALA A 176 8.74 -7.12 16.40
C ALA A 176 8.07 -6.62 15.11
N LEU A 177 7.19 -5.62 15.22
CA LEU A 177 6.60 -4.95 14.05
C LEU A 177 7.68 -4.33 13.15
N HIS A 178 8.60 -3.56 13.74
CA HIS A 178 9.70 -2.95 12.98
C HIS A 178 10.64 -3.98 12.35
N GLU A 179 10.95 -5.07 13.04
CA GLU A 179 11.75 -6.19 12.51
C GLU A 179 11.06 -6.83 11.30
N SER A 180 9.74 -7.04 11.36
CA SER A 180 8.94 -7.56 10.24
C SER A 180 8.96 -6.65 9.01
N ILE A 181 8.89 -5.33 9.21
CA ILE A 181 8.91 -4.34 8.12
C ILE A 181 10.32 -4.18 7.54
N ALA A 182 11.34 -4.11 8.41
CA ALA A 182 12.74 -3.98 8.00
C ALA A 182 13.24 -5.23 7.28
N GLY A 183 12.74 -6.41 7.67
CA GLY A 183 13.23 -7.71 7.21
C GLY A 183 14.51 -8.15 7.92
N GLU A 184 14.87 -7.49 9.04
CA GLU A 184 16.06 -7.78 9.81
C GLU A 184 15.84 -7.64 11.32
N ARG A 185 16.74 -8.24 12.10
CA ARG A 185 16.71 -8.14 13.56
C ARG A 185 17.25 -6.81 14.04
N LEU A 186 16.55 -6.19 14.99
CA LEU A 186 16.94 -4.94 15.60
C LEU A 186 17.50 -5.14 17.02
N LEU A 187 18.59 -4.45 17.34
CA LEU A 187 19.17 -4.49 18.67
C LEU A 187 18.24 -3.83 19.69
N PRO A 188 17.79 -4.54 20.75
CA PRO A 188 16.74 -4.07 21.65
C PRO A 188 17.00 -2.69 22.27
N ASP A 189 18.21 -2.47 22.77
CA ASP A 189 18.55 -1.22 23.47
C ASP A 189 18.69 -0.03 22.51
N THR A 190 19.21 -0.28 21.30
CA THR A 190 19.32 0.75 20.25
C THR A 190 17.93 1.15 19.77
N PHE A 191 17.11 0.16 19.45
CA PHE A 191 15.72 0.38 19.02
C PHE A 191 14.93 1.15 20.11
N ARG A 192 14.98 0.68 21.36
CA ARG A 192 14.30 1.36 22.47
C ARG A 192 14.69 2.83 22.57
N ARG A 193 15.97 3.15 22.51
CA ARG A 193 16.46 4.54 22.58
C ARG A 193 15.96 5.41 21.44
N SER A 194 15.83 4.86 20.23
CA SER A 194 15.38 5.63 19.06
C SER A 194 13.88 5.96 19.10
N VAL A 195 13.04 5.03 19.59
CA VAL A 195 11.58 5.20 19.55
C VAL A 195 10.99 5.80 20.83
N LEU A 196 11.65 5.62 21.97
CA LEU A 196 11.15 6.04 23.29
C LEU A 196 10.72 7.52 23.36
N PRO A 197 11.46 8.49 22.77
CA PRO A 197 11.05 9.90 22.77
C PRO A 197 9.71 10.19 22.09
N GLN A 198 9.24 9.28 21.25
CA GLN A 198 8.00 9.41 20.48
C GLN A 198 6.85 8.58 21.07
N LEU A 199 7.04 8.02 22.26
CA LEU A 199 6.06 7.19 22.95
C LEU A 199 5.68 7.80 24.29
N THR A 200 4.44 7.60 24.69
CA THR A 200 3.97 7.98 26.04
C THR A 200 3.75 6.71 26.86
N PRO A 201 4.44 6.54 28.00
CA PRO A 201 4.16 5.44 28.91
C PRO A 201 2.77 5.61 29.51
N THR A 202 2.02 4.53 29.62
CA THR A 202 0.67 4.56 30.24
C THR A 202 0.72 4.44 31.77
N GLY A 203 1.85 4.02 32.33
CA GLY A 203 1.94 3.63 33.73
C GLY A 203 1.38 2.24 34.03
N GLU A 204 0.81 1.57 33.03
CA GLU A 204 0.29 0.23 33.14
C GLU A 204 1.31 -0.81 32.64
N TYR A 205 1.12 -2.06 33.07
CA TYR A 205 2.00 -3.15 32.72
C TYR A 205 1.20 -4.32 32.15
N ALA A 206 1.70 -4.92 31.07
CA ALA A 206 1.12 -6.12 30.52
C ALA A 206 1.19 -7.25 31.58
N ARG A 207 0.07 -7.98 31.74
CA ARG A 207 0.04 -9.17 32.61
C ARG A 207 0.98 -10.22 32.01
N ALA A 208 2.12 -10.42 32.65
CA ALA A 208 3.12 -11.35 32.18
C ALA A 208 2.76 -12.78 32.60
N GLY A 209 3.09 -13.75 31.73
CA GLY A 209 3.29 -15.12 32.11
C GLY A 209 4.56 -15.23 33.03
N ARG A 210 5.59 -15.98 32.64
CA ARG A 210 6.88 -16.01 33.36
C ARG A 210 7.76 -14.81 32.98
N GLY A 211 8.08 -13.90 33.91
CA GLY A 211 9.00 -12.78 33.72
C GLY A 211 8.53 -11.47 34.37
N ARG A 212 9.38 -10.41 34.27
CA ARG A 212 9.03 -9.07 34.73
C ARG A 212 7.91 -8.50 33.85
N PRO A 213 6.86 -7.91 34.44
CA PRO A 213 5.80 -7.22 33.66
C PRO A 213 6.40 -6.19 32.72
N ALA A 214 5.90 -6.17 31.48
CA ALA A 214 6.35 -5.22 30.46
C ALA A 214 5.49 -3.95 30.51
N GLU A 215 6.15 -2.79 30.57
CA GLU A 215 5.50 -1.49 30.51
C GLU A 215 4.75 -1.30 29.20
N LEU A 216 3.57 -0.69 29.27
CA LEU A 216 2.71 -0.41 28.13
C LEU A 216 2.87 1.04 27.67
N TYR A 217 2.85 1.22 26.37
CA TYR A 217 3.04 2.50 25.70
C TYR A 217 1.91 2.79 24.72
N ILE A 218 1.68 4.08 24.50
CA ILE A 218 0.87 4.60 23.40
C ILE A 218 1.73 5.51 22.51
N ARG A 219 1.34 5.70 21.26
CA ARG A 219 1.95 6.69 20.38
C ARG A 219 1.73 8.08 20.97
N ALA A 220 2.77 8.89 21.03
CA ALA A 220 2.60 10.30 21.39
C ALA A 220 1.66 10.97 20.37
N ARG A 221 0.71 11.77 20.86
CA ARG A 221 -0.12 12.58 19.96
C ARG A 221 0.80 13.54 19.20
N GLN A 222 0.80 13.45 17.89
CA GLN A 222 1.32 14.54 17.09
C GLN A 222 0.34 15.70 17.23
N GLU A 223 0.78 16.82 17.77
CA GLU A 223 0.07 18.08 17.58
C GLU A 223 0.14 18.36 16.07
N SER A 224 -1.00 18.22 15.40
CA SER A 224 -1.13 18.64 14.01
C SER A 224 -0.84 20.14 13.98
N GLU A 225 0.33 20.52 13.48
CA GLU A 225 0.57 21.91 13.10
C GLU A 225 -0.54 22.29 12.10
N ARG A 226 -1.37 23.23 12.56
CA ARG A 226 -2.44 23.85 11.78
C ARG A 226 -1.87 24.79 10.74
#